data_4ed5fd93e3cd5c38dfae58cc9b73b900
#
_entry.id   4ed5fd93e3cd5c38dfae58cc9b73b900
#
_cell.length_a   1.000
_cell.length_b   1.000
_cell.length_c   1.000
_cell.angle_alpha   90.00
_cell.angle_beta   90.00
_cell.angle_gamma   90.00
#
_symmetry.space_group_name_H-M   'P 1'
#
loop_
_entity.id
_entity.type
_entity.pdbx_description
1 polymer ?
#
loop_
_entity_poly.entity_id
_entity_poly.type
_entity_poly.pdbx_seq_one_letter_code
_entity_poly.pdbx_strand_id
1 'polypeptide(L)'
;MRKNLNKIFFGIAVVAAGIIFLGSAFGFWEISELSGWWTVFIIVPAIGSMIASGLDLLNVAAVAVGVWLLLKCNPQWVPAERMNQFAIAIALLAVGFWLIFSTVKTKKLKKHLDDNSGPISQESKPTYTAVCSGGVYKNTTGNLLGAHCFAILGGLEVDLSEAQINEEITISVTSILGGVDIYLPENVRVECSDGASLLGGIDNKMPANNDLSQPLVHIKHFNVLGGTDVMTRVHKNA
;
A
#
# COMPACT_ATOMS: atom_id res chain seq x y z
N MET A 1 -11.14 18.93 -12.10
CA MET A 1 -10.68 17.98 -13.10
C MET A 1 -11.16 16.53 -12.89
N ARG A 2 -11.35 16.01 -11.67
CA ARG A 2 -11.75 14.60 -11.42
C ARG A 2 -13.15 14.18 -11.85
N LYS A 3 -14.13 15.08 -11.86
CA LYS A 3 -15.50 14.75 -12.29
C LYS A 3 -15.63 14.43 -13.80
N ASN A 4 -14.68 14.86 -14.61
CA ASN A 4 -14.72 14.63 -16.05
C ASN A 4 -14.11 13.29 -16.48
N LEU A 5 -13.21 12.70 -15.68
CA LEU A 5 -12.62 11.40 -16.02
C LEU A 5 -13.67 10.28 -16.05
N ASN A 6 -14.58 10.21 -15.09
CA ASN A 6 -15.64 9.19 -15.09
C ASN A 6 -16.55 9.30 -16.32
N LYS A 7 -16.82 10.52 -16.77
CA LYS A 7 -17.61 10.74 -18.01
C LYS A 7 -16.86 10.28 -19.25
N ILE A 8 -15.54 10.48 -19.28
CA ILE A 8 -14.69 10.03 -20.39
C ILE A 8 -14.64 8.50 -20.46
N PHE A 9 -14.42 7.83 -19.32
CA PHE A 9 -14.42 6.36 -19.25
C PHE A 9 -15.77 5.75 -19.63
N PHE A 10 -16.87 6.36 -19.17
CA PHE A 10 -18.20 5.93 -19.55
C PHE A 10 -18.45 6.16 -21.07
N GLY A 11 -17.99 7.29 -21.60
CA GLY A 11 -18.05 7.57 -23.04
C GLY A 11 -17.26 6.57 -23.87
N ILE A 12 -16.04 6.21 -23.44
CA ILE A 12 -15.21 5.20 -24.10
C ILE A 12 -15.92 3.83 -24.08
N ALA A 13 -16.52 3.43 -22.95
CA ALA A 13 -17.26 2.18 -22.86
C ALA A 13 -18.45 2.12 -23.83
N VAL A 14 -19.21 3.22 -23.94
CA VAL A 14 -20.35 3.33 -24.87
C VAL A 14 -19.87 3.28 -26.32
N VAL A 15 -18.77 3.96 -26.67
CA VAL A 15 -18.18 3.93 -28.01
C VAL A 15 -17.68 2.53 -28.38
N ALA A 16 -16.98 1.86 -27.44
CA ALA A 16 -16.51 0.49 -27.61
C ALA A 16 -17.67 -0.49 -27.83
N ALA A 17 -18.76 -0.36 -27.07
CA ALA A 17 -19.97 -1.14 -27.30
C ALA A 17 -20.57 -0.87 -28.65
N GLY A 18 -20.63 0.40 -29.07
CA GLY A 18 -21.11 0.77 -30.42
C GLY A 18 -20.28 0.14 -31.53
N ILE A 19 -18.95 0.10 -31.41
CA ILE A 19 -18.06 -0.56 -32.38
C ILE A 19 -18.30 -2.08 -32.41
N ILE A 20 -18.50 -2.72 -31.25
CA ILE A 20 -18.81 -4.16 -31.18
C ILE A 20 -20.12 -4.47 -31.88
N PHE A 21 -21.18 -3.67 -31.67
CA PHE A 21 -22.45 -3.82 -32.33
C PHE A 21 -22.37 -3.59 -33.87
N LEU A 22 -21.60 -2.58 -34.28
CA LEU A 22 -21.36 -2.33 -35.71
C LEU A 22 -20.63 -3.50 -36.38
N GLY A 23 -19.58 -4.04 -35.74
CA GLY A 23 -18.85 -5.19 -36.25
C GLY A 23 -19.76 -6.43 -36.42
N SER A 24 -20.67 -6.66 -35.47
CA SER A 24 -21.67 -7.72 -35.60
C SER A 24 -22.68 -7.44 -36.72
N ALA A 25 -23.11 -6.20 -36.86
CA ALA A 25 -24.04 -5.83 -37.95
C ALA A 25 -23.41 -6.01 -39.36
N PHE A 26 -22.08 -5.87 -39.45
CA PHE A 26 -21.31 -6.14 -40.66
C PHE A 26 -20.92 -7.63 -40.83
N GLY A 27 -21.30 -8.51 -39.87
CA GLY A 27 -21.02 -9.94 -39.95
C GLY A 27 -19.58 -10.35 -39.67
N PHE A 28 -18.76 -9.46 -39.05
CA PHE A 28 -17.39 -9.80 -38.66
C PHE A 28 -17.33 -10.79 -37.50
N TRP A 29 -18.36 -10.82 -36.63
CA TRP A 29 -18.55 -11.78 -35.53
C TRP A 29 -20.00 -11.86 -35.10
N GLU A 30 -20.41 -12.99 -34.56
CA GLU A 30 -21.74 -13.18 -34.00
C GLU A 30 -21.73 -12.87 -32.47
N ILE A 31 -22.49 -11.84 -32.07
CA ILE A 31 -22.65 -11.49 -30.65
C ILE A 31 -23.32 -12.63 -29.86
N SER A 32 -24.06 -13.49 -30.51
CA SER A 32 -24.71 -14.66 -29.93
C SER A 32 -23.74 -15.64 -29.26
N GLU A 33 -22.49 -15.70 -29.75
CA GLU A 33 -21.45 -16.55 -29.13
C GLU A 33 -20.85 -15.97 -27.84
N LEU A 34 -20.92 -14.64 -27.67
CA LEU A 34 -20.42 -13.97 -26.47
C LEU A 34 -21.55 -13.75 -25.45
N SER A 35 -21.99 -14.85 -24.85
CA SER A 35 -23.00 -14.78 -23.80
C SER A 35 -22.46 -13.96 -22.61
N GLY A 36 -23.22 -12.95 -22.14
CA GLY A 36 -22.82 -12.12 -20.99
C GLY A 36 -22.03 -10.84 -21.36
N TRP A 37 -21.97 -10.42 -22.63
CA TRP A 37 -21.29 -9.18 -23.06
C TRP A 37 -21.74 -7.93 -22.28
N TRP A 38 -22.97 -7.90 -21.77
CA TRP A 38 -23.52 -6.81 -20.98
C TRP A 38 -22.78 -6.61 -19.64
N THR A 39 -22.06 -7.62 -19.14
CA THR A 39 -21.26 -7.50 -17.91
C THR A 39 -20.12 -6.51 -18.05
N VAL A 40 -19.67 -6.23 -19.29
CA VAL A 40 -18.67 -5.21 -19.60
C VAL A 40 -19.13 -3.82 -19.13
N PHE A 41 -20.45 -3.53 -19.19
CA PHE A 41 -21.00 -2.28 -18.67
C PHE A 41 -20.93 -2.14 -17.15
N ILE A 42 -20.73 -3.23 -16.43
CA ILE A 42 -20.47 -3.21 -14.99
C ILE A 42 -18.98 -3.11 -14.73
N ILE A 43 -18.17 -3.91 -15.44
CA ILE A 43 -16.72 -4.02 -15.20
C ILE A 43 -15.98 -2.73 -15.59
N VAL A 44 -16.24 -2.19 -16.78
CA VAL A 44 -15.50 -1.02 -17.30
C VAL A 44 -15.71 0.24 -16.46
N PRO A 45 -16.93 0.64 -16.08
CA PRO A 45 -17.12 1.79 -15.18
C PRO A 45 -16.53 1.57 -13.79
N ALA A 46 -16.59 0.33 -13.26
CA ALA A 46 -16.00 0.01 -11.96
C ALA A 46 -14.46 0.15 -11.99
N ILE A 47 -13.79 -0.35 -13.05
CA ILE A 47 -12.35 -0.16 -13.24
C ILE A 47 -12.03 1.33 -13.44
N GLY A 48 -12.80 2.05 -14.25
CA GLY A 48 -12.63 3.49 -14.46
C GLY A 48 -12.76 4.29 -13.16
N SER A 49 -13.72 3.93 -12.30
CA SER A 49 -13.90 4.50 -10.97
C SER A 49 -12.72 4.17 -10.04
N MET A 50 -12.18 2.96 -10.10
CA MET A 50 -10.98 2.57 -9.33
C MET A 50 -9.76 3.42 -9.72
N ILE A 51 -9.56 3.69 -10.99
CA ILE A 51 -8.45 4.54 -11.49
C ILE A 51 -8.65 6.00 -11.05
N ALA A 52 -9.89 6.50 -11.10
CA ALA A 52 -10.19 7.91 -10.83
C ALA A 52 -10.30 8.26 -9.33
N SER A 53 -10.89 7.38 -8.53
CA SER A 53 -11.25 7.62 -7.13
C SER A 53 -10.43 6.78 -6.14
N GLY A 54 -9.62 5.84 -6.65
CA GLY A 54 -8.90 4.86 -5.87
C GLY A 54 -9.74 3.60 -5.62
N LEU A 55 -9.11 2.62 -4.97
CA LEU A 55 -9.70 1.33 -4.67
C LEU A 55 -10.74 1.47 -3.55
N ASP A 56 -12.00 1.41 -3.93
CA ASP A 56 -13.13 1.37 -3.01
C ASP A 56 -13.75 -0.03 -2.99
N LEU A 57 -14.22 -0.49 -1.82
CA LEU A 57 -14.80 -1.83 -1.65
C LEU A 57 -15.92 -2.08 -2.67
N LEU A 58 -16.73 -1.06 -2.92
CA LEU A 58 -17.89 -1.15 -3.80
C LEU A 58 -17.47 -1.36 -5.26
N ASN A 59 -16.39 -0.72 -5.71
CA ASN A 59 -15.85 -0.87 -7.06
C ASN A 59 -15.19 -2.26 -7.25
N VAL A 60 -14.46 -2.74 -6.23
CA VAL A 60 -13.85 -4.08 -6.25
C VAL A 60 -14.93 -5.16 -6.29
N ALA A 61 -16.00 -5.01 -5.47
CA ALA A 61 -17.14 -5.92 -5.48
C ALA A 61 -17.87 -5.91 -6.83
N ALA A 62 -18.04 -4.73 -7.46
CA ALA A 62 -18.68 -4.62 -8.77
C ALA A 62 -17.88 -5.35 -9.87
N VAL A 63 -16.54 -5.23 -9.85
CA VAL A 63 -15.67 -5.98 -10.79
C VAL A 63 -15.79 -7.48 -10.54
N ALA A 64 -15.72 -7.92 -9.28
CA ALA A 64 -15.83 -9.34 -8.91
C ALA A 64 -17.16 -9.95 -9.34
N VAL A 65 -18.27 -9.24 -9.11
CA VAL A 65 -19.62 -9.66 -9.56
C VAL A 65 -19.69 -9.67 -11.06
N GLY A 66 -19.17 -8.66 -11.76
CA GLY A 66 -19.14 -8.61 -13.21
C GLY A 66 -18.40 -9.79 -13.84
N VAL A 67 -17.22 -10.13 -13.31
CA VAL A 67 -16.41 -11.29 -13.74
C VAL A 67 -17.17 -12.60 -13.46
N TRP A 68 -17.76 -12.75 -12.28
CA TRP A 68 -18.55 -13.95 -11.93
C TRP A 68 -19.75 -14.14 -12.87
N LEU A 69 -20.48 -13.06 -13.19
CA LEU A 69 -21.60 -13.11 -14.13
C LEU A 69 -21.14 -13.47 -15.54
N LEU A 70 -19.98 -12.93 -15.98
CA LEU A 70 -19.39 -13.27 -17.28
C LEU A 70 -19.08 -14.77 -17.37
N LEU A 71 -18.46 -15.33 -16.32
CA LEU A 71 -18.16 -16.77 -16.27
C LEU A 71 -19.42 -17.62 -16.24
N LYS A 72 -20.45 -17.19 -15.51
CA LYS A 72 -21.75 -17.89 -15.44
C LYS A 72 -22.47 -17.91 -16.79
N CYS A 73 -22.36 -16.84 -17.57
CA CYS A 73 -22.96 -16.77 -18.91
C CYS A 73 -22.19 -17.60 -19.96
N ASN A 74 -20.95 -18.03 -19.67
CA ASN A 74 -20.12 -18.78 -20.61
C ASN A 74 -19.71 -20.14 -20.00
N PRO A 75 -20.63 -21.13 -19.92
CA PRO A 75 -20.36 -22.42 -19.29
C PRO A 75 -19.30 -23.25 -20.01
N GLN A 76 -18.94 -22.90 -21.25
CA GLN A 76 -17.84 -23.51 -21.98
C GLN A 76 -16.46 -23.20 -21.36
N TRP A 77 -16.32 -22.10 -20.63
CA TRP A 77 -15.06 -21.72 -19.97
C TRP A 77 -14.87 -22.37 -18.60
N VAL A 78 -15.99 -22.60 -17.88
CA VAL A 78 -15.97 -23.17 -16.56
C VAL A 78 -17.08 -24.21 -16.42
N PRO A 79 -16.77 -25.49 -16.12
CA PRO A 79 -17.76 -26.50 -15.86
C PRO A 79 -18.71 -26.10 -14.73
N ALA A 80 -19.99 -26.35 -14.90
CA ALA A 80 -21.04 -26.00 -13.93
C ALA A 80 -20.76 -26.55 -12.51
N GLU A 81 -20.14 -27.73 -12.43
CA GLU A 81 -19.77 -28.40 -11.17
C GLU A 81 -18.76 -27.60 -10.35
N ARG A 82 -17.90 -26.82 -11.01
CA ARG A 82 -16.84 -26.02 -10.36
C ARG A 82 -17.22 -24.56 -10.16
N MET A 83 -18.38 -24.13 -10.64
CA MET A 83 -18.82 -22.73 -10.61
C MET A 83 -18.80 -22.15 -9.20
N ASN A 84 -19.23 -22.92 -8.17
CA ASN A 84 -19.20 -22.46 -6.78
C ASN A 84 -17.78 -22.26 -6.25
N GLN A 85 -16.82 -23.10 -6.68
CA GLN A 85 -15.41 -22.96 -6.28
C GLN A 85 -14.80 -21.70 -6.90
N PHE A 86 -15.12 -21.38 -8.15
CA PHE A 86 -14.69 -20.16 -8.81
C PHE A 86 -15.31 -18.91 -8.15
N ALA A 87 -16.59 -18.96 -7.75
CA ALA A 87 -17.22 -17.85 -7.05
C ALA A 87 -16.52 -17.55 -5.72
N ILE A 88 -16.19 -18.59 -4.94
CA ILE A 88 -15.46 -18.45 -3.67
C ILE A 88 -14.04 -17.90 -3.94
N ALA A 89 -13.34 -18.41 -4.95
CA ALA A 89 -12.00 -17.96 -5.30
C ALA A 89 -12.00 -16.47 -5.71
N ILE A 90 -12.94 -16.04 -6.54
CA ILE A 90 -13.08 -14.64 -6.96
C ILE A 90 -13.40 -13.75 -5.76
N ALA A 91 -14.28 -14.18 -4.86
CA ALA A 91 -14.63 -13.44 -3.65
C ALA A 91 -13.41 -13.30 -2.72
N LEU A 92 -12.65 -14.36 -2.49
CA LEU A 92 -11.43 -14.33 -1.68
C LEU A 92 -10.35 -13.44 -2.31
N LEU A 93 -10.15 -13.51 -3.62
CA LEU A 93 -9.21 -12.64 -4.32
C LEU A 93 -9.64 -11.18 -4.25
N ALA A 94 -10.93 -10.88 -4.42
CA ALA A 94 -11.46 -9.52 -4.31
C ALA A 94 -11.27 -8.95 -2.90
N VAL A 95 -11.58 -9.73 -1.87
CA VAL A 95 -11.37 -9.34 -0.46
C VAL A 95 -9.89 -9.18 -0.15
N GLY A 96 -9.04 -10.12 -0.57
CA GLY A 96 -7.59 -10.05 -0.38
C GLY A 96 -7.00 -8.82 -1.06
N PHE A 97 -7.36 -8.57 -2.30
CA PHE A 97 -6.95 -7.39 -3.06
C PHE A 97 -7.42 -6.08 -2.39
N TRP A 98 -8.69 -6.05 -1.96
CA TRP A 98 -9.22 -4.90 -1.22
C TRP A 98 -8.48 -4.67 0.10
N LEU A 99 -8.20 -5.71 0.89
CA LEU A 99 -7.46 -5.59 2.15
C LEU A 99 -6.05 -5.05 1.92
N ILE A 100 -5.33 -5.57 0.93
CA ILE A 100 -3.98 -5.09 0.59
C ILE A 100 -4.02 -3.60 0.24
N PHE A 101 -4.95 -3.19 -0.63
CA PHE A 101 -4.99 -1.81 -1.13
C PHE A 101 -5.79 -0.84 -0.25
N SER A 102 -6.72 -1.31 0.62
CA SER A 102 -7.42 -0.43 1.55
C SER A 102 -6.51 0.08 2.67
N THR A 103 -5.50 -0.71 3.02
CA THR A 103 -4.48 -0.31 3.98
C THR A 103 -3.58 0.80 3.41
N VAL A 104 -3.50 0.92 2.09
CA VAL A 104 -2.79 1.99 1.36
C VAL A 104 -3.63 3.28 1.21
N LYS A 105 -4.71 3.46 1.95
CA LYS A 105 -5.31 4.81 2.12
C LYS A 105 -4.37 5.69 2.95
N THR A 106 -3.14 5.84 2.48
CA THR A 106 -2.32 6.98 2.84
C THR A 106 -3.12 8.24 2.51
N LYS A 107 -3.36 9.05 3.54
CA LYS A 107 -3.80 10.43 3.41
C LYS A 107 -3.11 11.02 2.19
N LYS A 108 -3.87 11.51 1.20
CA LYS A 108 -3.36 12.09 -0.04
C LYS A 108 -2.13 12.92 0.25
N LEU A 109 -0.99 12.39 -0.16
CA LEU A 109 0.23 13.17 -0.26
C LEU A 109 -0.07 14.36 -1.16
N LYS A 110 -0.20 15.53 -0.60
CA LYS A 110 -0.03 16.76 -1.36
C LYS A 110 1.40 16.71 -1.88
N LYS A 111 1.51 16.49 -3.18
CA LYS A 111 2.74 16.55 -3.95
C LYS A 111 3.39 17.91 -3.75
N HIS A 112 4.30 18.04 -2.80
CA HIS A 112 5.38 18.99 -2.87
C HIS A 112 6.56 18.26 -3.53
N LEU A 113 6.71 18.48 -4.82
CA LEU A 113 7.92 18.24 -5.56
C LEU A 113 8.85 19.42 -5.23
N ASP A 114 9.54 19.32 -4.12
CA ASP A 114 10.85 19.90 -3.92
C ASP A 114 11.37 19.37 -2.57
N ASP A 115 12.58 18.87 -2.63
CA ASP A 115 13.32 18.29 -1.52
C ASP A 115 13.04 16.80 -1.19
N ASN A 116 14.13 16.04 -1.04
CA ASN A 116 14.19 14.61 -0.69
C ASN A 116 13.61 14.25 0.68
N SER A 117 12.65 15.01 1.19
CA SER A 117 12.00 14.83 2.46
C SER A 117 10.57 14.31 2.24
N GLY A 118 10.25 13.13 2.71
CA GLY A 118 8.88 12.62 2.75
C GLY A 118 7.94 13.53 3.56
N PRO A 119 6.65 13.18 3.68
CA PRO A 119 5.67 13.99 4.41
C PRO A 119 6.13 14.19 5.86
N ILE A 120 6.19 15.46 6.27
CA ILE A 120 6.58 15.85 7.63
C ILE A 120 5.39 15.60 8.56
N SER A 121 5.60 14.83 9.60
CA SER A 121 4.65 14.58 10.69
C SER A 121 5.12 15.29 11.97
N GLN A 122 4.16 15.64 12.83
CA GLN A 122 4.39 16.15 14.18
C GLN A 122 3.65 15.32 15.22
N GLU A 123 3.29 14.10 14.89
CA GLU A 123 2.60 13.20 15.82
C GLU A 123 3.60 12.65 16.86
N SER A 124 3.17 12.58 18.11
CA SER A 124 3.98 12.04 19.20
C SER A 124 4.06 10.50 19.20
N LYS A 125 3.09 9.80 18.60
CA LYS A 125 3.07 8.35 18.40
C LYS A 125 2.66 7.99 16.98
N PRO A 126 3.48 8.29 15.97
CA PRO A 126 3.15 8.05 14.58
C PRO A 126 3.16 6.56 14.23
N THR A 127 2.37 6.21 13.21
CA THR A 127 2.43 4.92 12.54
C THR A 127 2.81 5.12 11.08
N TYR A 128 3.92 4.53 10.68
CA TYR A 128 4.45 4.57 9.32
C TYR A 128 4.22 3.22 8.64
N THR A 129 3.66 3.24 7.43
CA THR A 129 3.31 2.01 6.73
C THR A 129 3.73 2.09 5.27
N ALA A 130 4.42 1.05 4.80
CA ALA A 130 4.75 0.83 3.40
C ALA A 130 4.29 -0.57 2.99
N VAL A 131 3.38 -0.67 2.00
CA VAL A 131 2.87 -1.95 1.48
C VAL A 131 3.03 -1.97 -0.02
N CYS A 132 3.78 -2.94 -0.54
CA CYS A 132 4.09 -3.10 -1.97
C CYS A 132 4.68 -1.83 -2.63
N SER A 133 5.36 -0.98 -1.84
CA SER A 133 5.93 0.28 -2.31
C SER A 133 7.03 0.77 -1.38
N GLY A 134 7.79 1.79 -1.81
CA GLY A 134 8.66 2.57 -0.91
C GLY A 134 7.86 3.63 -0.15
N GLY A 135 8.19 3.85 1.11
CA GLY A 135 7.68 4.95 1.93
C GLY A 135 8.83 5.73 2.54
N VAL A 136 8.81 7.05 2.41
CA VAL A 136 9.75 7.96 3.07
C VAL A 136 8.95 8.91 3.94
N TYR A 137 9.26 8.96 5.22
CA TYR A 137 8.57 9.77 6.20
C TYR A 137 9.56 10.55 7.05
N LYS A 138 9.20 11.78 7.42
CA LYS A 138 9.96 12.61 8.34
C LYS A 138 9.08 13.05 9.50
N ASN A 139 9.62 13.05 10.71
CA ASN A 139 8.93 13.56 11.89
C ASN A 139 9.81 14.60 12.60
N THR A 140 9.19 15.73 12.94
CA THR A 140 9.82 16.87 13.61
C THR A 140 9.07 17.25 14.89
N THR A 141 8.45 16.27 15.54
CA THR A 141 7.70 16.51 16.77
C THR A 141 8.60 17.00 17.89
N GLY A 142 8.09 17.94 18.70
CA GLY A 142 8.78 18.39 19.92
C GLY A 142 8.72 17.39 21.09
N ASN A 143 7.98 16.30 20.97
CA ASN A 143 7.89 15.24 21.98
C ASN A 143 7.46 13.91 21.36
N LEU A 144 8.44 13.07 21.01
CA LEU A 144 8.20 11.73 20.50
C LEU A 144 8.06 10.75 21.67
N LEU A 145 6.94 10.04 21.74
CA LEU A 145 6.62 9.06 22.77
C LEU A 145 6.69 7.61 22.28
N GLY A 146 7.05 7.41 21.00
CA GLY A 146 7.17 6.11 20.36
C GLY A 146 6.77 6.17 18.89
N ALA A 147 7.00 5.07 18.17
CA ALA A 147 6.60 4.95 16.78
C ALA A 147 6.31 3.48 16.41
N HIS A 148 5.46 3.29 15.40
CA HIS A 148 5.22 1.99 14.78
C HIS A 148 5.60 2.06 13.31
N CYS A 149 6.49 1.16 12.88
CA CYS A 149 6.97 1.05 11.50
C CYS A 149 6.53 -0.30 10.94
N PHE A 150 5.83 -0.30 9.81
CA PHE A 150 5.31 -1.50 9.21
C PHE A 150 5.60 -1.53 7.71
N ALA A 151 6.39 -2.49 7.25
CA ALA A 151 6.78 -2.67 5.85
C ALA A 151 6.42 -4.07 5.36
N ILE A 152 5.65 -4.15 4.25
CA ILE A 152 5.36 -5.40 3.54
C ILE A 152 5.70 -5.21 2.06
N LEU A 153 6.57 -6.09 1.51
CA LEU A 153 6.96 -6.07 0.09
C LEU A 153 7.45 -4.69 -0.37
N GLY A 154 8.38 -4.08 0.42
CA GLY A 154 8.91 -2.77 0.07
C GLY A 154 9.90 -2.23 1.10
N GLY A 155 10.34 -0.98 0.89
CA GLY A 155 11.23 -0.26 1.80
C GLY A 155 10.50 0.84 2.56
N LEU A 156 10.86 1.04 3.82
CA LEU A 156 10.35 2.13 4.63
C LEU A 156 11.53 2.92 5.19
N GLU A 157 11.63 4.19 4.86
CA GLU A 157 12.59 5.12 5.44
C GLU A 157 11.87 6.07 6.39
N VAL A 158 12.31 6.13 7.65
CA VAL A 158 11.72 6.96 8.68
C VAL A 158 12.78 7.86 9.29
N ASP A 159 12.68 9.13 9.03
CA ASP A 159 13.59 10.15 9.53
C ASP A 159 13.01 10.80 10.79
N LEU A 160 13.56 10.44 11.94
CA LEU A 160 13.27 11.00 13.25
C LEU A 160 14.44 11.85 13.77
N SER A 161 15.44 12.18 12.94
CA SER A 161 16.65 12.88 13.36
C SER A 161 16.40 14.28 13.95
N GLU A 162 15.27 14.91 13.58
CA GLU A 162 14.85 16.21 14.10
C GLU A 162 13.74 16.10 15.17
N ALA A 163 13.30 14.90 15.52
CA ALA A 163 12.32 14.71 16.57
C ALA A 163 12.99 14.82 17.96
N GLN A 164 12.29 15.44 18.90
CA GLN A 164 12.77 15.51 20.30
C GLN A 164 12.30 14.29 21.07
N ILE A 165 13.24 13.58 21.68
CA ILE A 165 13.01 12.43 22.54
C ILE A 165 13.48 12.82 23.94
N ASN A 166 12.53 13.00 24.86
CA ASN A 166 12.79 13.51 26.20
C ASN A 166 12.72 12.41 27.28
N GLU A 167 12.09 11.29 26.96
CA GLU A 167 11.86 10.16 27.86
C GLU A 167 12.25 8.86 27.15
N GLU A 168 12.27 7.78 27.94
CA GLU A 168 12.45 6.43 27.38
C GLU A 168 11.27 6.05 26.48
N ILE A 169 11.56 5.62 25.27
CA ILE A 169 10.53 5.27 24.28
C ILE A 169 10.76 3.91 23.65
N THR A 170 9.69 3.34 23.07
CA THR A 170 9.75 2.13 22.25
C THR A 170 9.36 2.43 20.81
N ILE A 171 10.18 2.01 19.87
CA ILE A 171 9.88 1.99 18.45
C ILE A 171 9.69 0.53 18.03
N SER A 172 8.48 0.21 17.55
CA SER A 172 8.14 -1.13 17.08
C SER A 172 8.26 -1.20 15.56
N VAL A 173 9.03 -2.16 15.08
CA VAL A 173 9.31 -2.36 13.64
C VAL A 173 8.82 -3.73 13.22
N THR A 174 8.03 -3.80 12.17
CA THR A 174 7.62 -5.05 11.53
C THR A 174 7.95 -4.99 10.05
N SER A 175 8.79 -5.90 9.58
CA SER A 175 9.20 -5.99 8.19
C SER A 175 8.95 -7.40 7.64
N ILE A 176 8.18 -7.47 6.55
CA ILE A 176 7.90 -8.72 5.82
C ILE A 176 8.30 -8.50 4.36
N LEU A 177 9.33 -9.22 3.88
CA LEU A 177 9.84 -9.08 2.51
C LEU A 177 10.25 -7.64 2.15
N GLY A 178 11.09 -7.02 2.99
CA GLY A 178 11.55 -5.64 2.75
C GLY A 178 12.50 -5.14 3.82
N GLY A 179 12.81 -3.83 3.79
CA GLY A 179 13.69 -3.18 4.75
C GLY A 179 13.04 -1.99 5.44
N VAL A 180 13.52 -1.67 6.64
CA VAL A 180 13.14 -0.46 7.36
C VAL A 180 14.40 0.26 7.80
N ASP A 181 14.57 1.50 7.33
CA ASP A 181 15.67 2.39 7.70
C ASP A 181 15.15 3.45 8.66
N ILE A 182 15.74 3.55 9.83
CA ILE A 182 15.35 4.50 10.89
C ILE A 182 16.52 5.42 11.18
N TYR A 183 16.31 6.72 10.99
CA TYR A 183 17.27 7.74 11.36
C TYR A 183 16.86 8.37 12.69
N LEU A 184 17.72 8.28 13.69
CA LEU A 184 17.52 8.83 15.03
C LEU A 184 18.43 10.03 15.29
N PRO A 185 18.05 10.92 16.23
CA PRO A 185 18.94 11.99 16.68
C PRO A 185 20.19 11.41 17.39
N GLU A 186 21.30 12.15 17.39
CA GLU A 186 22.56 11.71 17.99
C GLU A 186 22.53 11.67 19.54
N ASN A 187 21.62 12.43 20.15
CA ASN A 187 21.50 12.59 21.58
C ASN A 187 20.59 11.53 22.24
N VAL A 188 20.60 10.30 21.73
CA VAL A 188 19.87 9.18 22.32
C VAL A 188 20.75 7.95 22.47
N ARG A 189 20.38 7.06 23.38
CA ARG A 189 20.92 5.71 23.46
C ARG A 189 19.98 4.75 22.76
N VAL A 190 20.50 3.75 22.09
CA VAL A 190 19.68 2.79 21.34
C VAL A 190 19.95 1.38 21.81
N GLU A 191 18.91 0.68 22.17
CA GLU A 191 18.95 -0.74 22.53
C GLU A 191 18.08 -1.56 21.56
N CYS A 192 18.68 -2.55 20.91
CA CYS A 192 18.05 -3.42 19.93
C CYS A 192 17.95 -4.86 20.47
N SER A 193 17.45 -5.04 21.69
CA SER A 193 17.47 -6.31 22.39
C SER A 193 16.22 -7.16 22.21
N ASP A 194 15.08 -6.53 21.88
CA ASP A 194 13.78 -7.18 21.82
C ASP A 194 13.34 -7.44 20.37
N GLY A 195 13.44 -8.67 19.90
CA GLY A 195 12.89 -8.98 18.59
C GLY A 195 13.18 -10.36 18.07
N ALA A 196 12.55 -10.69 16.95
CA ALA A 196 12.74 -11.93 16.23
C ALA A 196 12.98 -11.64 14.73
N SER A 197 13.95 -12.32 14.16
CA SER A 197 14.21 -12.29 12.72
C SER A 197 14.30 -13.72 12.23
N LEU A 198 13.55 -14.05 11.17
CA LEU A 198 13.59 -15.39 10.59
C LEU A 198 14.69 -15.50 9.54
N LEU A 199 14.71 -14.60 8.56
CA LEU A 199 15.73 -14.48 7.51
C LEU A 199 16.04 -12.99 7.31
N GLY A 200 17.02 -12.48 8.07
CA GLY A 200 17.39 -11.08 8.14
C GLY A 200 17.87 -10.70 9.54
N GLY A 201 17.85 -9.42 9.86
CA GLY A 201 18.33 -8.95 11.16
C GLY A 201 18.03 -7.49 11.40
N ILE A 202 18.60 -7.00 12.50
CA ILE A 202 18.69 -5.59 12.81
C ILE A 202 20.15 -5.19 12.86
N ASP A 203 20.49 -4.08 12.24
CA ASP A 203 21.82 -3.49 12.27
C ASP A 203 21.76 -2.11 12.94
N ASN A 204 22.47 -1.97 14.06
CA ASN A 204 22.58 -0.71 14.77
C ASN A 204 23.89 -0.01 14.39
N LYS A 205 23.76 1.00 13.54
CA LYS A 205 24.88 1.85 13.07
C LYS A 205 25.00 3.17 13.83
N MET A 206 24.29 3.30 14.96
CA MET A 206 24.41 4.46 15.83
C MET A 206 25.78 4.50 16.50
N PRO A 207 26.37 5.68 16.68
CA PRO A 207 27.58 5.80 17.49
C PRO A 207 27.33 5.31 18.92
N ALA A 208 28.30 4.58 19.46
CA ALA A 208 28.19 4.12 20.84
C ALA A 208 28.06 5.31 21.81
N ASN A 209 26.95 5.39 22.50
CA ASN A 209 26.65 6.45 23.44
C ASN A 209 26.45 5.86 24.84
N ASN A 210 27.39 6.15 25.74
CA ASN A 210 27.38 5.65 27.11
C ASN A 210 26.87 6.69 28.13
N ASP A 211 26.36 7.83 27.65
CA ASP A 211 25.84 8.87 28.53
C ASP A 211 24.46 8.47 29.08
N LEU A 212 24.43 8.02 30.33
CA LEU A 212 23.21 7.59 31.02
C LEU A 212 22.18 8.70 31.23
N SER A 213 22.56 9.96 31.03
CA SER A 213 21.63 11.09 31.11
C SER A 213 20.73 11.22 29.88
N GLN A 214 21.11 10.57 28.79
CA GLN A 214 20.36 10.61 27.55
C GLN A 214 19.24 9.58 27.50
N PRO A 215 18.09 9.91 26.85
CA PRO A 215 16.95 9.01 26.78
C PRO A 215 17.29 7.72 26.03
N LEU A 216 16.66 6.63 26.46
CA LEU A 216 16.84 5.31 25.86
C LEU A 216 15.73 5.02 24.86
N VAL A 217 16.11 4.57 23.67
CA VAL A 217 15.22 4.14 22.62
C VAL A 217 15.31 2.63 22.47
N HIS A 218 14.25 1.93 22.85
CA HIS A 218 14.11 0.50 22.64
C HIS A 218 13.57 0.22 21.24
N ILE A 219 14.32 -0.55 20.45
CA ILE A 219 13.86 -1.02 19.14
C ILE A 219 13.36 -2.45 19.27
N LYS A 220 12.03 -2.62 19.17
CA LYS A 220 11.39 -3.93 19.07
C LYS A 220 11.17 -4.27 17.61
N HIS A 221 11.77 -5.37 17.14
CA HIS A 221 11.70 -5.71 15.73
C HIS A 221 11.12 -7.11 15.49
N PHE A 222 10.38 -7.23 14.39
CA PHE A 222 9.94 -8.50 13.84
C PHE A 222 10.18 -8.50 12.34
N ASN A 223 11.22 -9.23 11.91
CA ASN A 223 11.64 -9.31 10.51
C ASN A 223 11.47 -10.73 9.99
N VAL A 224 10.76 -10.93 8.88
CA VAL A 224 10.58 -12.27 8.28
C VAL A 224 11.62 -12.50 7.17
N LEU A 225 11.62 -11.71 6.12
CA LEU A 225 12.56 -11.74 5.00
C LEU A 225 13.00 -10.30 4.71
N GLY A 226 13.90 -9.78 5.53
CA GLY A 226 14.33 -8.40 5.41
C GLY A 226 15.12 -7.93 6.62
N GLY A 227 15.50 -6.65 6.62
CA GLY A 227 16.33 -6.06 7.66
C GLY A 227 15.76 -4.77 8.22
N THR A 228 16.29 -4.38 9.36
CA THR A 228 16.05 -3.07 9.96
C THR A 228 17.41 -2.44 10.23
N ASP A 229 17.64 -1.26 9.67
CA ASP A 229 18.83 -0.47 9.91
C ASP A 229 18.48 0.73 10.81
N VAL A 230 19.25 0.92 11.86
CA VAL A 230 19.12 2.06 12.77
C VAL A 230 20.41 2.88 12.70
N MET A 231 20.27 4.16 12.31
CA MET A 231 21.42 5.01 12.05
C MET A 231 21.15 6.47 12.42
N THR A 232 22.18 7.29 12.44
CA THR A 232 22.05 8.75 12.53
C THR A 232 22.24 9.38 11.15
N ARG A 233 21.58 10.51 10.89
CA ARG A 233 21.79 11.28 9.69
C ARG A 233 22.98 12.21 9.88
N VAL A 234 24.08 11.94 9.19
CA VAL A 234 25.21 12.87 9.17
C VAL A 234 24.79 14.09 8.38
N HIS A 235 24.49 15.20 9.07
CA HIS A 235 24.36 16.48 8.39
C HIS A 235 25.74 16.86 7.83
N LYS A 236 25.91 16.73 6.51
CA LYS A 236 27.02 17.42 5.84
C LYS A 236 26.75 18.92 5.98
N ASN A 237 27.39 19.53 6.96
CA ASN A 237 27.48 20.97 7.00
C ASN A 237 28.18 21.43 5.70
N ALA A 238 27.40 22.15 4.87
CA ALA A 238 27.89 22.81 3.68
C ALA A 238 28.60 24.12 4.05
#